data_d1099ad93207f48693b25a85e9cc7ede
#
_entry.id   d1099ad93207f48693b25a85e9cc7ede
#
_cell.length_a   1.000
_cell.length_b   1.000
_cell.length_c   1.000
_cell.angle_alpha   90.00
_cell.angle_beta   90.00
_cell.angle_gamma   90.00
#
_symmetry.space_group_name_H-M   'P 1'
#
loop_
_entity.id
_entity.type
_entity.pdbx_description
1 polymer ?
#
loop_
_entity_poly.entity_id
_entity_poly.type
_entity_poly.pdbx_seq_one_letter_code
_entity_poly.pdbx_strand_id
1 'polypeptide(L)'
;MSTDTINEKNPKSLPVNFTGITGRGKADLTMPSQISASSSLNEILIFARHENASDVHIGALKPIIFRRFSQLQNITAENLNADQVKQLIIAALPKAISDQIEQTGDAEYVHTINGYGRFRMAIMKQRNGWDLTARAIPMDIPKFENTGMPNACASLTKWAQGMVLITGPAGCGKTTTMAALVELINQTLHDHIITIEEPIEIAYEPKQSQITQREINTHTLSQANALRAALREDPDILVVSELRDISTIQLAVSAAETGHLVFGTMNTVNAVQTISSVIDSFPAEEQSIIRNMISESLRGVICQQLIPKKDGTGMVPAYEVLIITSPVANLIRTNKIPQINNTIATSKNMGMILMDSSLENLAKSNLISHKEACERSTNPAAMAQLISNGTIPKSRFLEIGPNSTTILADLIQYGVLEEASPTDVRIKPNVALDEDFIRKITKGDFDKIMSVLQ
;
A
#
# COMPACT_ATOMS: atom_id res chain seq x y z
N MET A 1 -5.59 29.57 46.99
CA MET A 1 -4.93 28.30 47.36
C MET A 1 -5.93 27.17 47.08
N SER A 2 -5.89 26.62 45.93
CA SER A 2 -6.60 25.38 45.61
C SER A 2 -5.83 24.77 44.41
N THR A 3 -5.26 23.66 44.67
CA THR A 3 -4.49 22.82 43.74
C THR A 3 -5.47 22.02 42.92
N ASP A 4 -5.65 22.37 41.65
CA ASP A 4 -6.38 21.53 40.69
C ASP A 4 -5.47 20.46 40.14
N THR A 5 -5.74 19.24 40.54
CA THR A 5 -5.19 18.00 39.99
C THR A 5 -5.74 17.78 38.58
N ILE A 6 -4.88 17.82 37.58
CA ILE A 6 -5.20 17.47 36.21
C ILE A 6 -5.38 15.94 36.13
N ASN A 7 -6.62 15.55 35.90
CA ASN A 7 -7.01 14.16 35.67
C ASN A 7 -6.73 13.78 34.22
N GLU A 8 -5.71 12.95 34.00
CA GLU A 8 -5.42 12.36 32.70
C GLU A 8 -6.57 11.45 32.25
N LYS A 9 -7.43 11.98 31.41
CA LYS A 9 -8.45 11.20 30.71
C LYS A 9 -7.80 10.53 29.50
N ASN A 10 -7.71 9.20 29.57
CA ASN A 10 -7.57 8.27 28.46
C ASN A 10 -8.22 8.81 27.18
N PRO A 11 -7.57 8.85 26.02
CA PRO A 11 -8.20 9.27 24.78
C PRO A 11 -9.24 8.21 24.40
N LYS A 12 -10.49 8.50 24.70
CA LYS A 12 -11.63 7.78 24.13
C LYS A 12 -11.51 7.85 22.62
N SER A 13 -11.51 6.68 21.98
CA SER A 13 -11.70 6.53 20.55
C SER A 13 -12.79 7.49 20.08
N LEU A 14 -12.43 8.41 19.18
CA LEU A 14 -13.38 9.30 18.53
C LEU A 14 -14.44 8.43 17.84
N PRO A 15 -15.75 8.69 18.03
CA PRO A 15 -16.76 8.01 17.27
C PRO A 15 -16.55 8.37 15.79
N VAL A 16 -16.28 7.37 14.96
CA VAL A 16 -16.27 7.54 13.51
C VAL A 16 -17.70 7.88 13.10
N ASN A 17 -17.93 9.13 12.74
CA ASN A 17 -19.22 9.58 12.23
C ASN A 17 -19.41 8.98 10.83
N PHE A 18 -20.31 8.01 10.72
CA PHE A 18 -20.69 7.30 9.50
C PHE A 18 -21.62 8.14 8.58
N THR A 19 -21.36 9.42 8.41
CA THR A 19 -22.14 10.28 7.51
C THR A 19 -21.39 10.51 6.21
N GLY A 20 -21.50 9.58 5.26
CA GLY A 20 -20.82 9.79 3.99
C GLY A 20 -20.96 8.69 2.93
N ILE A 21 -21.90 7.75 3.11
CA ILE A 21 -22.24 6.85 1.99
C ILE A 21 -23.68 7.16 1.57
N THR A 22 -23.84 7.55 0.32
CA THR A 22 -25.13 7.73 -0.32
C THR A 22 -25.83 6.39 -0.52
N GLY A 23 -26.41 5.95 0.49
CA GLY A 23 -27.58 5.14 0.59
C GLY A 23 -28.32 5.69 1.80
N ARG A 24 -29.20 6.68 1.59
CA ARG A 24 -30.08 7.24 2.62
C ARG A 24 -31.10 6.21 3.10
N GLY A 25 -30.62 5.06 3.58
CA GLY A 25 -31.38 4.12 4.38
C GLY A 25 -30.84 4.19 5.81
N LYS A 26 -31.70 4.29 6.82
CA LYS A 26 -31.32 3.97 8.20
C LYS A 26 -30.68 2.58 8.17
N ALA A 27 -29.59 2.39 8.90
CA ALA A 27 -28.99 1.05 9.05
C ALA A 27 -30.10 0.10 9.56
N ASP A 28 -30.47 -0.87 8.74
CA ASP A 28 -31.52 -1.85 9.10
C ASP A 28 -31.04 -2.85 10.14
N LEU A 29 -29.72 -2.85 10.46
CA LEU A 29 -29.08 -3.78 11.38
C LEU A 29 -28.43 -3.01 12.52
N THR A 30 -28.60 -3.52 13.74
CA THR A 30 -27.88 -3.03 14.91
C THR A 30 -26.51 -3.68 15.00
N MET A 31 -25.54 -2.94 15.50
CA MET A 31 -24.18 -3.44 15.71
C MET A 31 -24.19 -4.54 16.79
N PRO A 32 -23.70 -5.77 16.52
CA PRO A 32 -23.60 -6.81 17.52
C PRO A 32 -22.49 -6.49 18.53
N SER A 33 -22.73 -6.78 19.80
CA SER A 33 -21.70 -6.65 20.86
C SER A 33 -20.69 -7.80 20.87
N GLN A 34 -21.10 -8.96 20.34
CA GLN A 34 -20.29 -10.16 20.20
C GLN A 34 -20.78 -10.98 19.00
N ILE A 35 -19.92 -11.81 18.46
CA ILE A 35 -20.26 -12.79 17.42
C ILE A 35 -20.03 -14.22 17.90
N SER A 36 -20.82 -15.15 17.35
CA SER A 36 -20.75 -16.58 17.64
C SER A 36 -20.92 -17.40 16.36
N ALA A 37 -20.84 -18.70 16.47
CA ALA A 37 -21.11 -19.63 15.37
C ALA A 37 -22.55 -19.54 14.80
N SER A 38 -23.48 -18.92 15.51
CA SER A 38 -24.87 -18.71 15.09
C SER A 38 -25.15 -17.32 14.50
N SER A 39 -24.14 -16.42 14.50
CA SER A 39 -24.30 -15.07 13.92
C SER A 39 -24.47 -15.13 12.42
N SER A 40 -25.32 -14.25 11.86
CA SER A 40 -25.47 -14.09 10.42
C SER A 40 -24.21 -13.51 9.78
N LEU A 41 -24.04 -13.70 8.47
CA LEU A 41 -22.89 -13.14 7.74
C LEU A 41 -22.80 -11.61 7.89
N ASN A 42 -23.95 -10.93 7.81
CA ASN A 42 -23.98 -9.48 7.97
C ASN A 42 -23.52 -9.02 9.36
N GLU A 43 -23.94 -9.70 10.43
CA GLU A 43 -23.48 -9.40 11.79
C GLU A 43 -21.98 -9.60 11.94
N ILE A 44 -21.43 -10.68 11.38
CA ILE A 44 -19.99 -10.95 11.38
C ILE A 44 -19.23 -9.85 10.66
N LEU A 45 -19.69 -9.41 9.49
CA LEU A 45 -19.04 -8.38 8.69
C LEU A 45 -19.13 -6.99 9.35
N ILE A 46 -20.27 -6.66 9.96
CA ILE A 46 -20.46 -5.42 10.73
C ILE A 46 -19.48 -5.40 11.92
N PHE A 47 -19.42 -6.48 12.69
CA PHE A 47 -18.52 -6.61 13.83
C PHE A 47 -17.06 -6.54 13.39
N ALA A 48 -16.69 -7.21 12.28
CA ALA A 48 -15.34 -7.16 11.73
C ALA A 48 -14.91 -5.74 11.38
N ARG A 49 -15.80 -4.94 10.79
CA ARG A 49 -15.53 -3.54 10.45
C ARG A 49 -15.32 -2.69 11.71
N HIS A 50 -16.13 -2.89 12.74
CA HIS A 50 -15.96 -2.20 14.01
C HIS A 50 -14.63 -2.53 14.67
N GLU A 51 -14.20 -3.79 14.58
CA GLU A 51 -12.94 -4.27 15.11
C GLU A 51 -11.72 -3.93 14.23
N ASN A 52 -11.90 -3.13 13.17
CA ASN A 52 -10.87 -2.75 12.19
C ASN A 52 -10.18 -3.97 11.54
N ALA A 53 -10.95 -5.03 11.27
CA ALA A 53 -10.45 -6.16 10.52
C ALA A 53 -10.33 -5.78 9.03
N SER A 54 -9.21 -6.11 8.41
CA SER A 54 -9.03 -5.97 6.96
C SER A 54 -9.71 -7.11 6.20
N ASP A 55 -9.67 -8.32 6.75
CA ASP A 55 -10.26 -9.51 6.14
C ASP A 55 -10.94 -10.38 7.19
N VAL A 56 -12.03 -11.03 6.78
CA VAL A 56 -12.77 -12.05 7.53
C VAL A 56 -12.60 -13.37 6.82
N HIS A 57 -12.22 -14.42 7.53
CA HIS A 57 -12.11 -15.77 7.00
C HIS A 57 -13.11 -16.67 7.72
N ILE A 58 -13.98 -17.31 6.95
CA ILE A 58 -14.99 -18.27 7.42
C ILE A 58 -14.80 -19.56 6.64
N GLY A 59 -14.51 -20.65 7.31
CA GLY A 59 -14.25 -21.92 6.65
C GLY A 59 -14.69 -23.12 7.50
N ALA A 60 -14.96 -24.23 6.83
CA ALA A 60 -15.36 -25.46 7.49
C ALA A 60 -14.26 -26.01 8.40
N LEU A 61 -14.62 -26.49 9.59
CA LEU A 61 -13.78 -27.03 10.63
C LEU A 61 -12.80 -26.00 11.25
N LYS A 62 -13.13 -24.72 11.14
CA LYS A 62 -12.36 -23.61 11.67
C LYS A 62 -13.24 -22.64 12.46
N PRO A 63 -12.68 -21.87 13.42
CA PRO A 63 -13.39 -20.73 14.00
C PRO A 63 -13.52 -19.60 12.98
N ILE A 64 -14.32 -18.59 13.28
CA ILE A 64 -14.29 -17.33 12.53
C ILE A 64 -12.97 -16.61 12.85
N ILE A 65 -12.24 -16.22 11.80
CA ILE A 65 -10.91 -15.64 11.89
C ILE A 65 -10.95 -14.24 11.27
N PHE A 66 -10.39 -13.26 11.97
CA PHE A 66 -10.16 -11.93 11.43
C PHE A 66 -8.69 -11.71 11.14
N ARG A 67 -8.39 -10.96 10.08
CA ARG A 67 -7.07 -10.39 9.87
C ARG A 67 -7.07 -8.96 10.40
N ARG A 68 -6.24 -8.69 11.40
CA ARG A 68 -6.04 -7.36 11.97
C ARG A 68 -4.54 -7.05 12.00
N PHE A 69 -4.14 -5.89 11.48
CA PHE A 69 -2.73 -5.49 11.42
C PHE A 69 -1.81 -6.58 10.85
N SER A 70 -2.24 -7.18 9.73
CA SER A 70 -1.57 -8.30 9.03
C SER A 70 -1.53 -9.63 9.79
N GLN A 71 -2.08 -9.74 11.00
CA GLN A 71 -2.12 -10.96 11.80
C GLN A 71 -3.51 -11.61 11.79
N LEU A 72 -3.55 -12.94 11.72
CA LEU A 72 -4.77 -13.73 11.85
C LEU A 72 -5.09 -13.97 13.33
N GLN A 73 -6.34 -13.69 13.72
CA GLN A 73 -6.84 -13.84 15.09
C GLN A 73 -8.14 -14.65 15.09
N ASN A 74 -8.20 -15.67 15.90
CA ASN A 74 -9.44 -16.42 16.12
C ASN A 74 -10.41 -15.56 16.94
N ILE A 75 -11.62 -15.38 16.43
CA ILE A 75 -12.65 -14.52 17.06
C ILE A 75 -13.66 -15.37 17.83
N THR A 76 -14.03 -16.52 17.31
CA THR A 76 -14.87 -17.48 18.02
C THR A 76 -14.03 -18.64 18.58
N ALA A 77 -14.46 -19.20 19.70
CA ALA A 77 -13.84 -20.40 20.25
C ALA A 77 -14.28 -21.67 19.52
N GLU A 78 -15.49 -21.68 18.99
CA GLU A 78 -16.11 -22.83 18.33
C GLU A 78 -15.77 -22.87 16.84
N ASN A 79 -15.53 -24.09 16.34
CA ASN A 79 -15.35 -24.36 14.94
C ASN A 79 -16.71 -24.52 14.25
N LEU A 80 -16.87 -23.93 13.09
CA LEU A 80 -18.05 -24.12 12.24
C LEU A 80 -17.94 -25.46 11.49
N ASN A 81 -19.00 -26.25 11.45
CA ASN A 81 -19.05 -27.42 10.59
C ASN A 81 -19.36 -27.04 9.12
N ALA A 82 -19.21 -27.99 8.19
CA ALA A 82 -19.37 -27.73 6.76
C ALA A 82 -20.76 -27.21 6.38
N ASP A 83 -21.82 -27.76 7.02
CA ASP A 83 -23.19 -27.35 6.74
C ASP A 83 -23.51 -25.96 7.28
N GLN A 84 -23.01 -25.62 8.46
CA GLN A 84 -23.13 -24.26 9.03
C GLN A 84 -22.48 -23.22 8.12
N VAL A 85 -21.25 -23.48 7.64
CA VAL A 85 -20.56 -22.56 6.72
C VAL A 85 -21.35 -22.41 5.42
N LYS A 86 -21.79 -23.53 4.82
CA LYS A 86 -22.59 -23.50 3.58
C LYS A 86 -23.87 -22.70 3.76
N GLN A 87 -24.64 -22.95 4.82
CA GLN A 87 -25.88 -22.24 5.12
C GLN A 87 -25.65 -20.75 5.36
N LEU A 88 -24.62 -20.41 6.14
CA LEU A 88 -24.24 -19.02 6.44
C LEU A 88 -23.94 -18.23 5.15
N ILE A 89 -23.20 -18.84 4.23
CA ILE A 89 -22.81 -18.22 2.96
C ILE A 89 -24.05 -18.11 2.05
N ILE A 90 -24.78 -19.20 1.81
CA ILE A 90 -25.93 -19.21 0.89
C ILE A 90 -27.03 -18.23 1.32
N ALA A 91 -27.27 -18.08 2.63
CA ALA A 91 -28.30 -17.17 3.16
C ALA A 91 -28.07 -15.69 2.76
N ALA A 92 -26.83 -15.31 2.46
CA ALA A 92 -26.45 -13.93 2.10
C ALA A 92 -26.13 -13.76 0.61
N LEU A 93 -26.11 -14.85 -0.19
CA LEU A 93 -25.73 -14.79 -1.60
C LEU A 93 -26.87 -14.36 -2.52
N PRO A 94 -26.60 -13.48 -3.50
CA PRO A 94 -27.47 -13.34 -4.67
C PRO A 94 -27.57 -14.67 -5.43
N LYS A 95 -28.77 -14.96 -5.99
CA LYS A 95 -29.01 -16.22 -6.69
C LYS A 95 -28.00 -16.48 -7.82
N ALA A 96 -27.68 -15.47 -8.62
CA ALA A 96 -26.71 -15.59 -9.72
C ALA A 96 -25.32 -16.05 -9.24
N ILE A 97 -24.87 -15.56 -8.09
CA ILE A 97 -23.59 -15.95 -7.49
C ILE A 97 -23.66 -17.39 -6.96
N SER A 98 -24.77 -17.76 -6.33
CA SER A 98 -25.00 -19.15 -5.89
C SER A 98 -24.96 -20.13 -7.07
N ASP A 99 -25.62 -19.80 -8.17
CA ASP A 99 -25.61 -20.60 -9.40
C ASP A 99 -24.20 -20.73 -10.01
N GLN A 100 -23.42 -19.63 -10.00
CA GLN A 100 -22.03 -19.62 -10.44
C GLN A 100 -21.17 -20.60 -9.60
N ILE A 101 -21.25 -20.53 -8.28
CA ILE A 101 -20.46 -21.41 -7.39
C ILE A 101 -20.83 -22.88 -7.61
N GLU A 102 -22.10 -23.18 -7.87
CA GLU A 102 -22.49 -24.55 -8.15
C GLU A 102 -21.90 -25.08 -9.47
N GLN A 103 -21.69 -24.20 -10.46
CA GLN A 103 -21.13 -24.54 -11.78
C GLN A 103 -19.61 -24.56 -11.80
N THR A 104 -18.96 -23.56 -11.23
CA THR A 104 -17.50 -23.34 -11.36
C THR A 104 -16.73 -23.73 -10.11
N GLY A 105 -17.36 -23.77 -8.94
CA GLY A 105 -16.72 -24.05 -7.65
C GLY A 105 -16.21 -22.81 -6.92
N ASP A 106 -16.23 -21.65 -7.55
CA ASP A 106 -15.79 -20.37 -6.98
C ASP A 106 -16.63 -19.18 -7.48
N ALA A 107 -16.60 -18.09 -6.75
CA ALA A 107 -17.16 -16.81 -7.18
C ALA A 107 -16.56 -15.65 -6.40
N GLU A 108 -16.49 -14.49 -7.06
CA GLU A 108 -16.20 -13.21 -6.43
C GLU A 108 -17.34 -12.22 -6.70
N TYR A 109 -17.68 -11.40 -5.68
CA TYR A 109 -18.65 -10.31 -5.83
C TYR A 109 -18.45 -9.28 -4.71
N VAL A 110 -19.10 -8.13 -4.84
CA VAL A 110 -19.14 -7.13 -3.77
C VAL A 110 -20.45 -7.21 -3.01
N HIS A 111 -20.37 -7.48 -1.72
CA HIS A 111 -21.49 -7.46 -0.78
C HIS A 111 -21.63 -6.10 -0.15
N THR A 112 -22.81 -5.48 -0.24
CA THR A 112 -23.09 -4.16 0.33
C THR A 112 -24.03 -4.29 1.52
N ILE A 113 -23.64 -3.70 2.64
CA ILE A 113 -24.49 -3.60 3.85
C ILE A 113 -24.82 -2.13 4.07
N ASN A 114 -26.10 -1.77 3.97
CA ASN A 114 -26.55 -0.40 4.12
C ASN A 114 -26.10 0.19 5.47
N GLY A 115 -25.42 1.33 5.44
CA GLY A 115 -24.86 2.00 6.61
C GLY A 115 -23.54 1.42 7.13
N TYR A 116 -23.10 0.26 6.63
CA TYR A 116 -21.87 -0.41 7.07
C TYR A 116 -20.86 -0.65 5.95
N GLY A 117 -21.18 -0.23 4.72
CA GLY A 117 -20.26 -0.22 3.59
C GLY A 117 -20.21 -1.51 2.80
N ARG A 118 -19.11 -1.71 2.09
CA ARG A 118 -18.93 -2.75 1.07
C ARG A 118 -17.83 -3.72 1.47
N PHE A 119 -17.98 -4.97 1.04
CA PHE A 119 -17.03 -6.05 1.27
C PHE A 119 -16.80 -6.82 -0.03
N ARG A 120 -15.57 -6.99 -0.44
CA ARG A 120 -15.22 -7.90 -1.53
C ARG A 120 -15.23 -9.32 -1.01
N MET A 121 -16.10 -10.13 -1.54
CA MET A 121 -16.33 -11.51 -1.15
C MET A 121 -15.65 -12.43 -2.15
N ALA A 122 -14.82 -13.35 -1.67
CA ALA A 122 -14.29 -14.46 -2.44
C ALA A 122 -14.74 -15.76 -1.77
N ILE A 123 -15.43 -16.61 -2.54
CA ILE A 123 -16.00 -17.87 -2.06
C ILE A 123 -15.46 -19.00 -2.92
N MET A 124 -15.12 -20.12 -2.29
CA MET A 124 -14.64 -21.30 -3.00
C MET A 124 -15.07 -22.59 -2.31
N LYS A 125 -15.26 -23.64 -3.12
CA LYS A 125 -15.39 -25.00 -2.63
C LYS A 125 -14.00 -25.60 -2.40
N GLN A 126 -13.82 -26.26 -1.27
CA GLN A 126 -12.57 -26.94 -0.91
C GLN A 126 -12.88 -28.30 -0.25
N ARG A 127 -11.84 -29.09 0.06
CA ARG A 127 -11.98 -30.48 0.53
C ARG A 127 -12.96 -30.68 1.70
N ASN A 128 -13.01 -29.73 2.63
CA ASN A 128 -13.83 -29.85 3.85
C ASN A 128 -15.19 -29.15 3.74
N GLY A 129 -15.50 -28.52 2.61
CA GLY A 129 -16.73 -27.74 2.40
C GLY A 129 -16.48 -26.42 1.70
N TRP A 130 -17.17 -25.38 2.12
CA TRP A 130 -17.05 -24.04 1.57
C TRP A 130 -16.11 -23.18 2.43
N ASP A 131 -15.36 -22.30 1.78
CA ASP A 131 -14.60 -21.22 2.42
C ASP A 131 -15.04 -19.87 1.82
N LEU A 132 -15.07 -18.86 2.69
CA LEU A 132 -15.35 -17.48 2.33
C LEU A 132 -14.26 -16.58 2.93
N THR A 133 -13.75 -15.70 2.10
CA THR A 133 -12.94 -14.55 2.55
C THR A 133 -13.64 -13.25 2.18
N ALA A 134 -13.92 -12.41 3.17
CA ALA A 134 -14.51 -11.10 2.96
C ALA A 134 -13.49 -10.03 3.31
N ARG A 135 -13.11 -9.20 2.32
CA ARG A 135 -12.24 -8.04 2.51
C ARG A 135 -13.07 -6.78 2.71
N ALA A 136 -12.86 -6.08 3.81
CA ALA A 136 -13.51 -4.81 4.07
C ALA A 136 -12.97 -3.71 3.13
N ILE A 137 -13.85 -3.14 2.29
CA ILE A 137 -13.54 -2.01 1.44
C ILE A 137 -13.63 -0.74 2.29
N PRO A 138 -12.66 0.20 2.21
CA PRO A 138 -12.77 1.48 2.91
C PRO A 138 -14.10 2.19 2.60
N MET A 139 -14.71 2.79 3.61
CA MET A 139 -15.99 3.50 3.44
C MET A 139 -15.78 4.89 2.84
N ASP A 140 -14.77 5.58 3.34
CA ASP A 140 -14.45 6.93 2.92
C ASP A 140 -13.24 6.92 1.98
N ILE A 141 -13.31 7.71 0.92
CA ILE A 141 -12.17 7.99 0.06
C ILE A 141 -11.27 8.97 0.83
N PRO A 142 -10.02 8.61 1.14
CA PRO A 142 -9.14 9.54 1.84
C PRO A 142 -8.88 10.75 0.95
N LYS A 143 -8.89 11.94 1.53
CA LYS A 143 -8.43 13.14 0.85
C LYS A 143 -6.96 12.96 0.50
N PHE A 144 -6.52 13.53 -0.64
CA PHE A 144 -5.14 13.44 -1.12
C PHE A 144 -4.12 13.79 -0.01
N GLU A 145 -4.38 14.85 0.75
CA GLU A 145 -3.52 15.34 1.83
C GLU A 145 -3.32 14.34 2.97
N ASN A 146 -4.27 13.42 3.15
CA ASN A 146 -4.25 12.42 4.22
C ASN A 146 -3.60 11.09 3.78
N THR A 147 -3.22 10.96 2.52
CA THR A 147 -2.61 9.72 1.99
C THR A 147 -1.12 9.60 2.28
N GLY A 148 -0.47 10.70 2.64
CA GLY A 148 0.99 10.75 2.77
C GLY A 148 1.74 10.74 1.42
N MET A 149 1.03 10.82 0.28
CA MET A 149 1.66 10.95 -1.04
C MET A 149 2.43 12.25 -1.16
N PRO A 150 3.62 12.24 -1.80
CA PRO A 150 4.31 13.48 -2.17
C PRO A 150 3.41 14.40 -3.02
N ASN A 151 3.49 15.72 -2.79
CA ASN A 151 2.68 16.70 -3.51
C ASN A 151 2.87 16.64 -5.05
N ALA A 152 4.01 16.14 -5.52
CA ALA A 152 4.27 15.91 -6.93
C ALA A 152 3.24 14.96 -7.57
N CYS A 153 2.68 14.02 -6.81
CA CYS A 153 1.64 13.11 -7.32
C CYS A 153 0.36 13.86 -7.71
N ALA A 154 0.01 14.96 -7.00
CA ALA A 154 -1.13 15.79 -7.37
C ALA A 154 -0.93 16.49 -8.72
N SER A 155 0.32 16.77 -9.13
CA SER A 155 0.58 17.37 -10.44
C SER A 155 0.28 16.42 -11.60
N LEU A 156 0.32 15.10 -11.35
CA LEU A 156 0.01 14.09 -12.35
C LEU A 156 -1.47 14.06 -12.74
N THR A 157 -2.36 14.60 -11.92
CA THR A 157 -3.79 14.69 -12.21
C THR A 157 -4.14 15.87 -13.15
N LYS A 158 -3.19 16.76 -13.42
CA LYS A 158 -3.41 18.00 -14.22
C LYS A 158 -2.98 17.86 -15.68
N TRP A 159 -2.47 16.70 -16.06
CA TRP A 159 -2.11 16.46 -17.46
C TRP A 159 -3.36 16.26 -18.30
N ALA A 160 -3.40 16.88 -19.48
CA ALA A 160 -4.50 16.66 -20.43
C ALA A 160 -4.44 15.27 -21.07
N GLN A 161 -3.24 14.68 -21.18
CA GLN A 161 -3.03 13.36 -21.78
C GLN A 161 -1.79 12.68 -21.25
N GLY A 162 -1.76 11.38 -21.32
CA GLY A 162 -0.63 10.53 -20.93
C GLY A 162 -1.04 9.41 -20.01
N MET A 163 -0.06 8.67 -19.49
CA MET A 163 -0.29 7.53 -18.62
C MET A 163 0.34 7.74 -17.24
N VAL A 164 -0.39 7.42 -16.21
CA VAL A 164 0.09 7.36 -14.83
C VAL A 164 -0.12 5.95 -14.29
N LEU A 165 0.95 5.33 -13.78
CA LEU A 165 0.89 3.98 -13.24
C LEU A 165 1.03 3.99 -11.72
N ILE A 166 0.11 3.30 -11.02
CA ILE A 166 0.15 3.10 -9.57
C ILE A 166 0.47 1.64 -9.33
N THR A 167 1.60 1.35 -8.67
CA THR A 167 2.11 0.00 -8.60
C THR A 167 2.47 -0.42 -7.18
N GLY A 168 2.63 -1.72 -6.99
CA GLY A 168 2.99 -2.33 -5.71
C GLY A 168 2.34 -3.69 -5.51
N PRO A 169 2.75 -4.44 -4.51
CA PRO A 169 2.21 -5.77 -4.23
C PRO A 169 0.71 -5.74 -3.92
N ALA A 170 0.07 -6.90 -3.96
CA ALA A 170 -1.33 -7.01 -3.56
C ALA A 170 -1.54 -6.53 -2.11
N GLY A 171 -2.61 -5.77 -1.88
CA GLY A 171 -2.93 -5.24 -0.54
C GLY A 171 -2.09 -4.05 -0.09
N CYS A 172 -1.24 -3.46 -0.94
CA CYS A 172 -0.45 -2.27 -0.58
C CYS A 172 -1.24 -0.94 -0.64
N GLY A 173 -2.54 -0.97 -1.00
CA GLY A 173 -3.41 0.22 -1.02
C GLY A 173 -3.49 0.93 -2.37
N LYS A 174 -3.18 0.27 -3.50
CA LYS A 174 -3.28 0.86 -4.86
C LYS A 174 -4.67 1.44 -5.13
N THR A 175 -5.74 0.69 -4.84
CA THR A 175 -7.13 1.13 -5.01
C THR A 175 -7.41 2.41 -4.22
N THR A 176 -6.93 2.48 -2.98
CA THR A 176 -7.11 3.67 -2.12
C THR A 176 -6.35 4.89 -2.65
N THR A 177 -5.12 4.68 -3.11
CA THR A 177 -4.30 5.73 -3.74
C THR A 177 -4.92 6.22 -5.04
N MET A 178 -5.37 5.30 -5.91
CA MET A 178 -6.11 5.61 -7.13
C MET A 178 -7.35 6.42 -6.80
N ALA A 179 -8.13 5.98 -5.81
CA ALA A 179 -9.35 6.65 -5.41
C ALA A 179 -9.10 8.08 -4.91
N ALA A 180 -8.03 8.31 -4.17
CA ALA A 180 -7.67 9.66 -3.72
C ALA A 180 -7.29 10.59 -4.87
N LEU A 181 -6.61 10.08 -5.92
CA LEU A 181 -6.29 10.85 -7.11
C LEU A 181 -7.53 11.13 -7.96
N VAL A 182 -8.38 10.14 -8.17
CA VAL A 182 -9.67 10.29 -8.88
C VAL A 182 -10.57 11.29 -8.15
N GLU A 183 -10.63 11.20 -6.83
CA GLU A 183 -11.42 12.13 -6.01
C GLU A 183 -10.87 13.56 -6.06
N LEU A 184 -9.54 13.73 -6.12
CA LEU A 184 -8.92 15.04 -6.32
C LEU A 184 -9.34 15.64 -7.66
N ILE A 185 -9.34 14.85 -8.74
CA ILE A 185 -9.83 15.26 -10.06
C ILE A 185 -11.31 15.61 -9.98
N ASN A 186 -12.15 14.73 -9.44
CA ASN A 186 -13.58 14.90 -9.27
C ASN A 186 -13.98 16.19 -8.52
N GLN A 187 -13.11 16.66 -7.63
CA GLN A 187 -13.32 17.90 -6.87
C GLN A 187 -12.82 19.15 -7.56
N THR A 188 -11.91 19.03 -8.53
CA THR A 188 -11.17 20.19 -9.06
C THR A 188 -11.30 20.41 -10.55
N LEU A 189 -11.64 19.37 -11.33
CA LEU A 189 -11.75 19.43 -12.80
C LEU A 189 -13.18 19.13 -13.26
N HIS A 190 -13.51 19.57 -14.48
CA HIS A 190 -14.82 19.37 -15.09
C HIS A 190 -14.77 18.32 -16.22
N ASP A 191 -14.12 17.19 -15.92
CA ASP A 191 -13.78 16.15 -16.88
C ASP A 191 -14.78 14.98 -16.82
N HIS A 192 -14.87 14.21 -17.90
CA HIS A 192 -15.55 12.92 -17.90
C HIS A 192 -14.58 11.79 -17.56
N ILE A 193 -14.76 11.18 -16.40
CA ILE A 193 -13.96 10.08 -15.88
C ILE A 193 -14.70 8.78 -16.15
N ILE A 194 -14.09 7.84 -16.87
CA ILE A 194 -14.62 6.48 -17.02
C ILE A 194 -13.70 5.51 -16.29
N THR A 195 -14.25 4.74 -15.34
CA THR A 195 -13.50 3.67 -14.64
C THR A 195 -13.89 2.30 -15.18
N ILE A 196 -12.91 1.40 -15.26
CA ILE A 196 -13.05 0.01 -15.68
C ILE A 196 -12.45 -0.85 -14.56
N GLU A 197 -13.30 -1.56 -13.83
CA GLU A 197 -12.95 -2.19 -12.55
C GLU A 197 -13.38 -3.65 -12.48
N GLU A 198 -12.68 -4.45 -11.65
CA GLU A 198 -12.96 -5.86 -11.42
C GLU A 198 -12.67 -6.26 -9.96
N PRO A 199 -13.68 -6.16 -9.08
CA PRO A 199 -14.96 -5.44 -9.19
C PRO A 199 -14.85 -3.94 -8.88
N ILE A 200 -15.98 -3.18 -8.98
CA ILE A 200 -16.05 -1.81 -8.45
C ILE A 200 -15.99 -1.88 -6.92
N GLU A 201 -14.83 -1.50 -6.35
CA GLU A 201 -14.66 -1.45 -4.90
C GLU A 201 -15.25 -0.15 -4.32
N ILE A 202 -14.88 0.99 -4.88
CA ILE A 202 -15.27 2.32 -4.40
C ILE A 202 -16.29 2.93 -5.36
N ALA A 203 -17.43 3.33 -4.84
CA ALA A 203 -18.43 4.06 -5.60
C ALA A 203 -18.18 5.57 -5.45
N TYR A 204 -17.93 6.25 -6.56
CA TYR A 204 -17.73 7.69 -6.58
C TYR A 204 -19.04 8.43 -6.73
N GLU A 205 -19.17 9.57 -6.02
CA GLU A 205 -20.23 10.54 -6.27
C GLU A 205 -19.71 11.64 -7.20
N PRO A 206 -20.36 11.88 -8.34
CA PRO A 206 -20.01 13.00 -9.21
C PRO A 206 -20.07 14.35 -8.47
N LYS A 207 -19.03 15.19 -8.62
CA LYS A 207 -18.94 16.53 -8.03
C LYS A 207 -18.79 17.58 -9.12
N GLN A 208 -17.57 17.93 -9.52
CA GLN A 208 -17.31 18.78 -10.67
C GLN A 208 -17.17 17.96 -11.95
N SER A 209 -16.64 16.73 -11.82
CA SER A 209 -16.51 15.81 -12.95
C SER A 209 -17.73 14.89 -13.07
N GLN A 210 -18.01 14.44 -14.30
CA GLN A 210 -18.91 13.32 -14.54
C GLN A 210 -18.14 12.01 -14.34
N ILE A 211 -18.72 11.02 -13.64
CA ILE A 211 -18.07 9.72 -13.41
C ILE A 211 -18.95 8.59 -13.89
N THR A 212 -18.41 7.77 -14.78
CA THR A 212 -19.04 6.55 -15.29
C THR A 212 -18.21 5.33 -14.87
N GLN A 213 -18.76 4.48 -14.01
CA GLN A 213 -18.06 3.27 -13.51
C GLN A 213 -18.58 2.02 -14.21
N ARG A 214 -17.66 1.20 -14.76
CA ARG A 214 -17.98 -0.04 -15.44
C ARG A 214 -17.28 -1.22 -14.77
N GLU A 215 -18.06 -2.22 -14.39
CA GLU A 215 -17.59 -3.46 -13.78
C GLU A 215 -17.50 -4.58 -14.81
N ILE A 216 -16.38 -5.30 -14.81
CA ILE A 216 -16.18 -6.51 -15.62
C ILE A 216 -17.14 -7.59 -15.14
N ASN A 217 -17.63 -8.41 -16.04
CA ASN A 217 -18.63 -9.46 -15.84
C ASN A 217 -20.04 -8.97 -15.45
N THR A 218 -20.21 -7.71 -15.04
CA THR A 218 -21.51 -7.10 -14.74
C THR A 218 -21.98 -6.18 -15.87
N HIS A 219 -21.14 -5.26 -16.29
CA HIS A 219 -21.48 -4.23 -17.30
C HIS A 219 -20.74 -4.45 -18.64
N THR A 220 -19.72 -5.30 -18.66
CA THR A 220 -18.91 -5.60 -19.83
C THR A 220 -18.23 -6.96 -19.66
N LEU A 221 -17.84 -7.59 -20.78
CA LEU A 221 -17.27 -8.95 -20.77
C LEU A 221 -15.74 -8.98 -20.52
N SER A 222 -15.04 -7.87 -20.78
CA SER A 222 -13.58 -7.80 -20.57
C SER A 222 -13.11 -6.36 -20.47
N GLN A 223 -11.93 -6.15 -19.90
CA GLN A 223 -11.28 -4.83 -19.80
C GLN A 223 -11.03 -4.23 -21.18
N ALA A 224 -10.50 -5.01 -22.13
CA ALA A 224 -10.24 -4.55 -23.48
C ALA A 224 -11.52 -4.09 -24.20
N ASN A 225 -12.64 -4.81 -24.06
CA ASN A 225 -13.92 -4.41 -24.61
C ASN A 225 -14.46 -3.14 -23.95
N ALA A 226 -14.33 -3.06 -22.62
CA ALA A 226 -14.74 -1.88 -21.88
C ALA A 226 -13.96 -0.64 -22.31
N LEU A 227 -12.64 -0.77 -22.48
CA LEU A 227 -11.76 0.33 -22.88
C LEU A 227 -12.04 0.80 -24.32
N ARG A 228 -12.24 -0.13 -25.27
CA ARG A 228 -12.66 0.23 -26.64
C ARG A 228 -13.98 0.97 -26.69
N ALA A 229 -14.94 0.58 -25.85
CA ALA A 229 -16.22 1.26 -25.76
C ALA A 229 -16.07 2.64 -25.10
N ALA A 230 -15.31 2.72 -23.99
CA ALA A 230 -15.05 3.96 -23.27
C ALA A 230 -14.47 5.06 -24.19
N LEU A 231 -13.54 4.72 -25.08
CA LEU A 231 -12.94 5.65 -26.04
C LEU A 231 -13.94 6.30 -27.04
N ARG A 232 -15.20 5.86 -27.06
CA ARG A 232 -16.28 6.42 -27.90
C ARG A 232 -17.31 7.22 -27.10
N GLU A 233 -17.11 7.30 -25.80
CA GLU A 233 -18.03 7.95 -24.86
C GLU A 233 -17.53 9.33 -24.42
N ASP A 234 -16.65 9.96 -25.23
CA ASP A 234 -16.05 11.27 -24.95
C ASP A 234 -15.41 11.37 -23.55
N PRO A 235 -14.47 10.47 -23.23
CA PRO A 235 -13.78 10.53 -21.95
C PRO A 235 -12.59 11.47 -22.00
N ASP A 236 -12.37 12.24 -20.95
CA ASP A 236 -11.09 12.93 -20.71
C ASP A 236 -10.12 12.02 -19.96
N ILE A 237 -10.65 11.25 -19.00
CA ILE A 237 -9.86 10.42 -18.10
C ILE A 237 -10.37 8.97 -18.08
N LEU A 238 -9.44 8.05 -18.24
CA LEU A 238 -9.67 6.62 -18.17
C LEU A 238 -8.95 6.03 -16.96
N VAL A 239 -9.67 5.27 -16.13
CA VAL A 239 -9.11 4.55 -14.97
C VAL A 239 -9.27 3.07 -15.20
N VAL A 240 -8.16 2.33 -15.27
CA VAL A 240 -8.14 0.88 -15.47
C VAL A 240 -7.60 0.22 -14.21
N SER A 241 -8.41 -0.60 -13.55
CA SER A 241 -8.12 -1.16 -12.22
C SER A 241 -6.82 -1.97 -12.19
N GLU A 242 -6.54 -2.77 -13.21
CA GLU A 242 -5.27 -3.50 -13.33
C GLU A 242 -4.93 -3.81 -14.79
N LEU A 243 -3.74 -3.43 -15.21
CA LEU A 243 -3.19 -3.71 -16.53
C LEU A 243 -2.50 -5.09 -16.53
N ARG A 244 -3.23 -6.14 -16.89
CA ARG A 244 -2.73 -7.54 -16.86
C ARG A 244 -2.42 -8.12 -18.22
N ASP A 245 -3.28 -7.90 -19.19
CA ASP A 245 -3.16 -8.51 -20.51
C ASP A 245 -2.63 -7.51 -21.57
N ILE A 246 -1.96 -8.05 -22.57
CA ILE A 246 -1.32 -7.28 -23.64
C ILE A 246 -2.32 -6.38 -24.35
N SER A 247 -3.54 -6.89 -24.62
CA SER A 247 -4.55 -6.12 -25.37
C SER A 247 -5.05 -4.90 -24.58
N THR A 248 -5.20 -5.02 -23.26
CA THR A 248 -5.57 -3.91 -22.38
C THR A 248 -4.41 -2.91 -22.26
N ILE A 249 -3.18 -3.38 -22.08
CA ILE A 249 -1.98 -2.51 -22.04
C ILE A 249 -1.85 -1.71 -23.33
N GLN A 250 -1.94 -2.38 -24.48
CA GLN A 250 -1.84 -1.73 -25.79
C GLN A 250 -2.89 -0.62 -26.00
N LEU A 251 -4.14 -0.91 -25.64
CA LEU A 251 -5.23 0.07 -25.73
C LEU A 251 -5.02 1.23 -24.77
N ALA A 252 -4.53 0.98 -23.55
CA ALA A 252 -4.26 2.02 -22.55
C ALA A 252 -3.12 2.94 -23.01
N VAL A 253 -2.03 2.38 -23.56
CA VAL A 253 -0.92 3.17 -24.12
C VAL A 253 -1.39 4.00 -25.31
N SER A 254 -2.16 3.40 -26.24
CA SER A 254 -2.71 4.10 -27.39
C SER A 254 -3.65 5.23 -26.97
N ALA A 255 -4.52 5.02 -25.99
CA ALA A 255 -5.41 6.06 -25.45
C ALA A 255 -4.61 7.23 -24.86
N ALA A 256 -3.53 6.92 -24.14
CA ALA A 256 -2.64 7.92 -23.54
C ALA A 256 -1.89 8.77 -24.57
N GLU A 257 -1.63 8.22 -25.76
CA GLU A 257 -1.04 8.99 -26.89
C GLU A 257 -2.07 9.83 -27.64
N THR A 258 -3.31 9.37 -27.70
CA THR A 258 -4.35 9.97 -28.53
C THR A 258 -5.24 10.98 -27.83
N GLY A 259 -4.83 11.50 -26.68
CA GLY A 259 -5.48 12.64 -26.05
C GLY A 259 -6.15 12.37 -24.70
N HIS A 260 -6.00 11.19 -24.13
CA HIS A 260 -6.62 10.84 -22.85
C HIS A 260 -5.61 10.75 -21.72
N LEU A 261 -6.00 11.14 -20.51
CA LEU A 261 -5.23 10.83 -19.30
C LEU A 261 -5.64 9.46 -18.77
N VAL A 262 -4.71 8.52 -18.78
CA VAL A 262 -4.96 7.13 -18.38
C VAL A 262 -4.28 6.83 -17.05
N PHE A 263 -5.06 6.43 -16.06
CA PHE A 263 -4.56 5.85 -14.81
C PHE A 263 -4.68 4.33 -14.86
N GLY A 264 -3.62 3.63 -14.52
CA GLY A 264 -3.63 2.17 -14.44
C GLY A 264 -2.90 1.64 -13.22
N THR A 265 -3.21 0.41 -12.78
CA THR A 265 -2.44 -0.26 -11.73
C THR A 265 -1.69 -1.48 -12.24
N MET A 266 -0.55 -1.80 -11.59
CA MET A 266 0.23 -3.01 -11.84
C MET A 266 0.78 -3.58 -10.52
N ASN A 267 1.24 -4.84 -10.54
CA ASN A 267 1.77 -5.50 -9.33
C ASN A 267 3.31 -5.48 -9.25
N THR A 268 3.96 -4.58 -9.96
CA THR A 268 5.41 -4.36 -9.93
C THR A 268 5.84 -3.56 -8.71
N VAL A 269 7.06 -3.76 -8.23
CA VAL A 269 7.52 -3.24 -6.93
C VAL A 269 8.29 -1.91 -7.01
N ASN A 270 8.79 -1.51 -8.19
CA ASN A 270 9.49 -0.26 -8.42
C ASN A 270 9.28 0.27 -9.84
N ALA A 271 9.65 1.52 -10.09
CA ALA A 271 9.41 2.21 -11.35
C ALA A 271 10.18 1.58 -12.53
N VAL A 272 11.43 1.17 -12.31
CA VAL A 272 12.26 0.50 -13.31
C VAL A 272 11.61 -0.80 -13.78
N GLN A 273 11.21 -1.64 -12.83
CA GLN A 273 10.52 -2.89 -13.13
C GLN A 273 9.17 -2.65 -13.81
N THR A 274 8.43 -1.61 -13.41
CA THR A 274 7.14 -1.26 -14.01
C THR A 274 7.30 -0.96 -15.50
N ILE A 275 8.24 -0.09 -15.86
CA ILE A 275 8.50 0.29 -17.26
C ILE A 275 8.98 -0.93 -18.05
N SER A 276 9.90 -1.72 -17.52
CA SER A 276 10.37 -2.95 -18.16
C SER A 276 9.24 -3.94 -18.37
N SER A 277 8.39 -4.17 -17.34
CA SER A 277 7.27 -5.13 -17.46
C SER A 277 6.24 -4.72 -18.50
N VAL A 278 5.95 -3.43 -18.67
CA VAL A 278 5.07 -2.96 -19.73
C VAL A 278 5.67 -3.27 -21.10
N ILE A 279 6.94 -2.98 -21.31
CA ILE A 279 7.62 -3.21 -22.60
C ILE A 279 7.75 -4.72 -22.88
N ASP A 280 8.19 -5.50 -21.89
CA ASP A 280 8.46 -6.95 -22.03
C ASP A 280 7.17 -7.78 -22.17
N SER A 281 6.00 -7.18 -21.91
CA SER A 281 4.71 -7.84 -22.18
C SER A 281 4.46 -8.04 -23.68
N PHE A 282 5.16 -7.31 -24.55
CA PHE A 282 4.98 -7.36 -26.00
C PHE A 282 6.01 -8.26 -26.69
N PRO A 283 5.68 -8.83 -27.87
CA PRO A 283 6.64 -9.55 -28.69
C PRO A 283 7.89 -8.72 -28.99
N ALA A 284 9.05 -9.37 -29.12
CA ALA A 284 10.34 -8.70 -29.27
C ALA A 284 10.38 -7.68 -30.43
N GLU A 285 9.70 -8.00 -31.54
CA GLU A 285 9.60 -7.14 -32.72
C GLU A 285 8.79 -5.85 -32.47
N GLU A 286 7.87 -5.86 -31.50
CA GLU A 286 7.04 -4.70 -31.15
C GLU A 286 7.64 -3.85 -30.03
N GLN A 287 8.55 -4.38 -29.22
CA GLN A 287 9.07 -3.71 -28.02
C GLN A 287 9.73 -2.35 -28.32
N SER A 288 10.36 -2.18 -29.49
CA SER A 288 10.97 -0.91 -29.86
C SER A 288 9.91 0.20 -30.10
N ILE A 289 8.77 -0.18 -30.66
CA ILE A 289 7.64 0.72 -30.92
C ILE A 289 7.01 1.09 -29.59
N ILE A 290 6.69 0.09 -28.76
CA ILE A 290 6.08 0.30 -27.45
C ILE A 290 6.98 1.16 -26.55
N ARG A 291 8.30 0.95 -26.60
CA ARG A 291 9.27 1.77 -25.85
C ARG A 291 9.20 3.24 -26.25
N ASN A 292 9.08 3.53 -27.54
CA ASN A 292 8.90 4.90 -28.02
C ASN A 292 7.59 5.47 -27.52
N MET A 293 6.46 4.76 -27.67
CA MET A 293 5.15 5.17 -27.20
C MET A 293 5.15 5.48 -25.68
N ILE A 294 5.69 4.56 -24.87
CA ILE A 294 5.81 4.77 -23.42
C ILE A 294 6.71 5.98 -23.09
N SER A 295 7.80 6.18 -23.83
CA SER A 295 8.69 7.32 -23.60
C SER A 295 8.02 8.68 -23.83
N GLU A 296 6.95 8.72 -24.63
CA GLU A 296 6.21 9.93 -24.97
C GLU A 296 4.92 10.08 -24.16
N SER A 297 4.23 8.98 -23.87
CA SER A 297 2.92 9.00 -23.19
C SER A 297 3.02 8.87 -21.66
N LEU A 298 4.01 8.18 -21.09
CA LEU A 298 4.12 8.04 -19.65
C LEU A 298 4.37 9.39 -18.97
N ARG A 299 3.65 9.67 -17.86
CA ARG A 299 3.81 10.91 -17.08
C ARG A 299 4.39 10.65 -15.70
N GLY A 300 4.06 9.53 -15.09
CA GLY A 300 4.59 9.15 -13.78
C GLY A 300 4.34 7.72 -13.41
N VAL A 301 5.14 7.24 -12.46
CA VAL A 301 4.95 5.95 -11.79
C VAL A 301 4.99 6.18 -10.28
N ILE A 302 3.95 5.72 -9.59
CA ILE A 302 3.82 5.78 -8.14
C ILE A 302 3.86 4.35 -7.62
N CYS A 303 4.99 3.93 -7.04
CA CYS A 303 5.10 2.61 -6.42
C CYS A 303 4.84 2.74 -4.92
N GLN A 304 4.12 1.80 -4.35
CA GLN A 304 3.64 1.87 -2.98
C GLN A 304 3.86 0.57 -2.21
N GLN A 305 4.21 0.70 -0.94
CA GLN A 305 4.20 -0.38 0.04
C GLN A 305 3.48 0.10 1.30
N LEU A 306 2.72 -0.79 1.96
CA LEU A 306 2.15 -0.55 3.29
C LEU A 306 3.01 -1.24 4.34
N ILE A 307 3.37 -0.49 5.39
CA ILE A 307 4.30 -0.92 6.42
C ILE A 307 3.62 -0.81 7.78
N PRO A 308 3.73 -1.83 8.65
CA PRO A 308 3.20 -1.75 10.01
C PRO A 308 3.82 -0.58 10.76
N LYS A 309 3.00 0.22 11.41
CA LYS A 309 3.48 1.27 12.32
C LYS A 309 4.12 0.64 13.55
N LYS A 310 5.14 1.29 14.07
CA LYS A 310 5.89 0.84 15.25
C LYS A 310 5.03 0.71 16.51
N ASP A 311 4.02 1.57 16.64
CA ASP A 311 3.06 1.57 17.76
C ASP A 311 1.94 0.53 17.65
N GLY A 312 1.90 -0.24 16.55
CA GLY A 312 0.87 -1.24 16.31
C GLY A 312 -0.52 -0.69 15.99
N THR A 313 -0.68 0.63 15.81
CA THR A 313 -2.00 1.27 15.59
C THR A 313 -2.51 1.16 14.16
N GLY A 314 -1.73 0.59 13.23
CA GLY A 314 -2.13 0.45 11.83
C GLY A 314 -0.95 0.36 10.87
N MET A 315 -1.18 0.79 9.63
CA MET A 315 -0.20 0.77 8.56
C MET A 315 0.13 2.20 8.11
N VAL A 316 1.32 2.40 7.57
CA VAL A 316 1.73 3.66 6.93
C VAL A 316 2.27 3.35 5.53
N PRO A 317 1.91 4.14 4.49
CA PRO A 317 2.44 3.94 3.15
C PRO A 317 3.86 4.50 3.02
N ALA A 318 4.72 3.75 2.31
CA ALA A 318 5.96 4.24 1.73
C ALA A 318 5.79 4.34 0.22
N TYR A 319 6.35 5.38 -0.39
CA TYR A 319 6.21 5.66 -1.81
C TYR A 319 7.57 5.75 -2.50
N GLU A 320 7.63 5.20 -3.72
CA GLU A 320 8.60 5.59 -4.73
C GLU A 320 7.85 6.36 -5.82
N VAL A 321 8.35 7.53 -6.18
CA VAL A 321 7.71 8.39 -7.18
C VAL A 321 8.69 8.74 -8.28
N LEU A 322 8.36 8.36 -9.49
CA LEU A 322 9.04 8.75 -10.71
C LEU A 322 8.15 9.72 -11.50
N ILE A 323 8.67 10.91 -11.80
CA ILE A 323 8.06 11.85 -12.75
C ILE A 323 8.84 11.75 -14.06
N ILE A 324 8.12 11.63 -15.18
CA ILE A 324 8.77 11.52 -16.47
C ILE A 324 9.20 12.90 -16.95
N THR A 325 10.50 13.09 -16.98
CA THR A 325 11.18 14.27 -17.52
C THR A 325 11.82 13.92 -18.87
N SER A 326 12.25 14.91 -19.65
CA SER A 326 12.94 14.66 -20.93
C SER A 326 14.17 13.73 -20.79
N PRO A 327 15.02 13.84 -19.74
CA PRO A 327 16.08 12.87 -19.50
C PRO A 327 15.56 11.45 -19.25
N VAL A 328 14.51 11.26 -18.45
CA VAL A 328 13.91 9.95 -18.18
C VAL A 328 13.29 9.36 -19.45
N ALA A 329 12.54 10.14 -20.21
CA ALA A 329 11.98 9.73 -21.49
C ALA A 329 13.08 9.24 -22.46
N ASN A 330 14.23 9.94 -22.51
CA ASN A 330 15.37 9.52 -23.32
C ASN A 330 16.00 8.19 -22.82
N LEU A 331 16.09 7.99 -21.49
CA LEU A 331 16.55 6.71 -20.92
C LEU A 331 15.63 5.54 -21.31
N ILE A 332 14.31 5.75 -21.30
CA ILE A 332 13.33 4.76 -21.75
C ILE A 332 13.55 4.47 -23.23
N ARG A 333 13.57 5.49 -24.08
CA ARG A 333 13.71 5.39 -25.55
C ARG A 333 14.99 4.65 -25.94
N THR A 334 16.11 4.93 -25.26
CA THR A 334 17.42 4.34 -25.56
C THR A 334 17.68 3.02 -24.82
N ASN A 335 16.67 2.42 -24.20
CA ASN A 335 16.75 1.17 -23.43
C ASN A 335 17.78 1.19 -22.28
N LYS A 336 17.92 2.35 -21.62
CA LYS A 336 18.81 2.53 -20.46
C LYS A 336 18.00 2.63 -19.16
N ILE A 337 16.92 1.84 -19.07
CA ILE A 337 15.93 1.86 -17.99
C ILE A 337 16.58 1.73 -16.57
N PRO A 338 17.62 0.88 -16.35
CA PRO A 338 18.26 0.79 -15.02
C PRO A 338 18.87 2.10 -14.51
N GLN A 339 19.22 3.05 -15.39
CA GLN A 339 19.78 4.35 -15.00
C GLN A 339 18.73 5.30 -14.43
N ILE A 340 17.44 4.99 -14.54
CA ILE A 340 16.34 5.79 -14.02
C ILE A 340 16.46 5.96 -12.49
N ASN A 341 16.92 4.95 -11.75
CA ASN A 341 17.11 5.04 -10.30
C ASN A 341 18.06 6.18 -9.93
N ASN A 342 19.15 6.40 -10.69
CA ASN A 342 20.07 7.51 -10.47
C ASN A 342 19.38 8.86 -10.72
N THR A 343 18.49 8.92 -11.71
CA THR A 343 17.74 10.14 -12.02
C THR A 343 16.74 10.44 -10.89
N ILE A 344 16.04 9.44 -10.35
CA ILE A 344 15.14 9.61 -9.20
C ILE A 344 15.93 10.15 -8.01
N ALA A 345 17.10 9.56 -7.70
CA ALA A 345 17.94 9.94 -6.56
C ALA A 345 18.40 11.40 -6.62
N THR A 346 18.69 11.92 -7.82
CA THR A 346 19.20 13.28 -8.04
C THR A 346 18.11 14.33 -8.28
N SER A 347 16.86 13.92 -8.52
CA SER A 347 15.76 14.83 -8.87
C SER A 347 14.73 15.02 -7.74
N LYS A 348 15.19 15.02 -6.49
CA LYS A 348 14.33 15.22 -5.30
C LYS A 348 13.58 16.55 -5.33
N ASN A 349 14.17 17.60 -5.89
CA ASN A 349 13.56 18.91 -6.06
C ASN A 349 12.33 18.91 -6.98
N MET A 350 12.18 17.90 -7.82
CA MET A 350 11.01 17.69 -8.68
C MET A 350 9.94 16.80 -8.00
N GLY A 351 10.16 16.41 -6.75
CA GLY A 351 9.27 15.54 -5.99
C GLY A 351 9.45 14.04 -6.25
N MET A 352 10.53 13.66 -6.96
CA MET A 352 10.90 12.26 -7.10
C MET A 352 11.49 11.72 -5.80
N ILE A 353 11.15 10.48 -5.47
CA ILE A 353 11.65 9.80 -4.27
C ILE A 353 11.85 8.31 -4.55
N LEU A 354 12.96 7.75 -4.10
CA LEU A 354 13.20 6.31 -4.09
C LEU A 354 12.47 5.65 -2.91
N MET A 355 12.09 4.37 -3.06
CA MET A 355 11.48 3.61 -1.98
C MET A 355 12.35 3.60 -0.72
N ASP A 356 13.66 3.37 -0.86
CA ASP A 356 14.59 3.37 0.27
C ASP A 356 14.65 4.72 0.99
N SER A 357 14.58 5.84 0.26
CA SER A 357 14.50 7.17 0.88
C SER A 357 13.20 7.41 1.63
N SER A 358 12.09 6.86 1.14
CA SER A 358 10.79 6.90 1.83
C SER A 358 10.84 6.08 3.13
N LEU A 359 11.40 4.87 3.07
CA LEU A 359 11.59 3.99 4.23
C LEU A 359 12.50 4.63 5.29
N GLU A 360 13.60 5.24 4.86
CA GLU A 360 14.52 5.99 5.72
C GLU A 360 13.79 7.11 6.47
N ASN A 361 13.01 7.92 5.76
CA ASN A 361 12.25 9.02 6.36
C ASN A 361 11.22 8.51 7.40
N LEU A 362 10.51 7.42 7.10
CA LEU A 362 9.54 6.83 8.03
C LEU A 362 10.21 6.25 9.27
N ALA A 363 11.39 5.63 9.12
CA ALA A 363 12.15 5.11 10.25
C ALA A 363 12.74 6.23 11.12
N LYS A 364 13.30 7.28 10.50
CA LYS A 364 13.84 8.47 11.20
C LYS A 364 12.76 9.25 11.94
N SER A 365 11.54 9.32 11.40
CA SER A 365 10.38 9.89 12.09
C SER A 365 9.75 8.97 13.13
N ASN A 366 10.34 7.79 13.37
CA ASN A 366 9.90 6.79 14.34
C ASN A 366 8.48 6.24 14.08
N LEU A 367 7.99 6.35 12.84
CA LEU A 367 6.71 5.80 12.42
C LEU A 367 6.76 4.30 12.17
N ILE A 368 7.90 3.79 11.69
CA ILE A 368 8.14 2.34 11.49
C ILE A 368 9.38 1.91 12.29
N SER A 369 9.51 0.61 12.53
CA SER A 369 10.71 0.09 13.19
C SER A 369 11.91 0.06 12.21
N HIS A 370 13.13 0.16 12.73
CA HIS A 370 14.35 -0.01 11.94
C HIS A 370 14.39 -1.36 11.23
N LYS A 371 13.92 -2.41 11.91
CA LYS A 371 13.82 -3.76 11.37
C LYS A 371 12.95 -3.79 10.10
N GLU A 372 11.73 -3.24 10.17
CA GLU A 372 10.83 -3.16 9.01
C GLU A 372 11.44 -2.39 7.84
N ALA A 373 12.14 -1.29 8.12
CA ALA A 373 12.80 -0.50 7.07
C ALA A 373 13.92 -1.31 6.40
N CYS A 374 14.74 -2.02 7.16
CA CYS A 374 15.82 -2.85 6.63
C CYS A 374 15.29 -4.04 5.83
N GLU A 375 14.27 -4.76 6.32
CA GLU A 375 13.71 -5.93 5.66
C GLU A 375 13.05 -5.59 4.30
N ARG A 376 12.58 -4.36 4.13
CA ARG A 376 11.90 -3.90 2.91
C ARG A 376 12.77 -3.11 1.96
N SER A 377 13.97 -2.73 2.40
CA SER A 377 14.94 -2.00 1.60
C SER A 377 15.57 -2.89 0.54
N THR A 378 15.96 -2.27 -0.58
CA THR A 378 16.76 -2.93 -1.63
C THR A 378 18.17 -3.25 -1.15
N ASN A 379 18.69 -2.50 -0.16
CA ASN A 379 19.99 -2.73 0.46
C ASN A 379 19.89 -2.59 1.98
N PRO A 380 19.59 -3.70 2.72
CA PRO A 380 19.40 -3.67 4.15
C PRO A 380 20.59 -3.11 4.95
N ALA A 381 21.83 -3.41 4.52
CA ALA A 381 23.04 -2.95 5.20
C ALA A 381 23.21 -1.44 5.09
N ALA A 382 23.05 -0.88 3.87
CA ALA A 382 23.06 0.56 3.67
C ALA A 382 21.92 1.26 4.41
N MET A 383 20.73 0.67 4.44
CA MET A 383 19.57 1.20 5.15
C MET A 383 19.84 1.26 6.66
N ALA A 384 20.41 0.22 7.25
CA ALA A 384 20.78 0.22 8.67
C ALA A 384 21.74 1.34 9.02
N GLN A 385 22.72 1.61 8.17
CA GLN A 385 23.66 2.73 8.36
C GLN A 385 22.96 4.10 8.24
N LEU A 386 22.09 4.28 7.25
CA LEU A 386 21.36 5.53 7.00
C LEU A 386 20.39 5.86 8.14
N ILE A 387 19.69 4.87 8.69
CA ILE A 387 18.72 5.07 9.77
C ILE A 387 19.43 5.37 11.09
N SER A 388 20.53 4.68 11.36
CA SER A 388 21.29 4.88 12.61
C SER A 388 21.95 6.26 12.69
N ASN A 389 22.03 7.01 11.59
CA ASN A 389 22.79 8.26 11.49
C ASN A 389 24.23 8.12 12.02
N GLY A 390 24.82 6.93 11.91
CA GLY A 390 26.06 6.56 12.58
C GLY A 390 25.92 6.38 14.09
N THR A 391 24.69 6.31 14.65
CA THR A 391 24.48 5.99 16.06
C THR A 391 24.58 4.50 16.30
N ILE A 392 25.26 4.13 17.37
CA ILE A 392 25.47 2.75 17.78
C ILE A 392 24.77 2.59 19.14
N PRO A 393 23.81 1.64 19.30
CA PRO A 393 23.21 1.36 20.59
C PRO A 393 24.29 0.96 21.61
N LYS A 394 24.28 1.57 22.78
CA LYS A 394 25.21 1.24 23.87
C LYS A 394 25.13 -0.24 24.25
N SER A 395 23.96 -0.86 24.06
CA SER A 395 23.74 -2.30 24.28
C SER A 395 24.63 -3.19 23.42
N ARG A 396 24.99 -2.80 22.17
CA ARG A 396 25.89 -3.56 21.31
C ARG A 396 27.29 -3.68 21.92
N PHE A 397 27.72 -2.71 22.71
CA PHE A 397 29.00 -2.78 23.39
C PHE A 397 28.99 -3.79 24.53
N LEU A 398 27.81 -4.10 25.13
CA LEU A 398 27.67 -5.13 26.16
C LEU A 398 28.00 -6.54 25.66
N GLU A 399 27.88 -6.77 24.35
CA GLU A 399 28.20 -8.05 23.71
C GLU A 399 29.69 -8.28 23.53
N ILE A 400 30.52 -7.25 23.71
CA ILE A 400 31.99 -7.32 23.55
C ILE A 400 32.59 -8.19 24.65
N GLY A 401 32.09 -8.08 25.88
CA GLY A 401 32.58 -8.88 27.02
C GLY A 401 32.52 -8.14 28.38
N PRO A 402 33.11 -8.70 29.43
CA PRO A 402 32.99 -8.20 30.80
C PRO A 402 33.52 -6.77 31.02
N ASN A 403 34.37 -6.24 30.13
CA ASN A 403 34.92 -4.88 30.20
C ASN A 403 34.18 -3.88 29.31
N SER A 404 33.01 -4.24 28.79
CA SER A 404 32.25 -3.47 27.82
C SER A 404 31.93 -2.02 28.24
N THR A 405 31.57 -1.80 29.49
CA THR A 405 31.28 -0.45 30.03
C THR A 405 32.53 0.42 30.10
N THR A 406 33.67 -0.14 30.41
CA THR A 406 34.98 0.56 30.45
C THR A 406 35.37 0.88 29.01
N ILE A 407 35.27 -0.06 28.09
CA ILE A 407 35.57 0.17 26.66
C ILE A 407 34.73 1.31 26.08
N LEU A 408 33.42 1.31 26.35
CA LEU A 408 32.52 2.38 25.91
C LEU A 408 32.91 3.74 26.50
N ALA A 409 33.20 3.79 27.79
CA ALA A 409 33.65 5.00 28.47
C ALA A 409 34.98 5.53 27.90
N ASP A 410 35.94 4.64 27.65
CA ASP A 410 37.22 4.99 27.04
C ASP A 410 37.06 5.57 25.63
N LEU A 411 36.22 4.95 24.78
CA LEU A 411 35.93 5.43 23.42
C LEU A 411 35.28 6.84 23.43
N ILE A 412 34.42 7.11 24.43
CA ILE A 412 33.82 8.43 24.60
C ILE A 412 34.88 9.44 25.14
N GLN A 413 35.63 9.05 26.17
CA GLN A 413 36.63 9.91 26.81
C GLN A 413 37.73 10.31 25.84
N TYR A 414 38.22 9.40 25.02
CA TYR A 414 39.25 9.69 24.00
C TYR A 414 38.68 10.29 22.70
N GLY A 415 37.37 10.57 22.68
CA GLY A 415 36.75 11.32 21.60
C GLY A 415 36.53 10.57 20.30
N VAL A 416 36.54 9.23 20.35
CA VAL A 416 36.13 8.36 19.21
C VAL A 416 34.63 8.37 19.05
N LEU A 417 33.92 8.29 20.18
CA LEU A 417 32.46 8.35 20.24
C LEU A 417 31.98 9.62 20.94
N GLU A 418 30.76 10.00 20.67
CA GLU A 418 29.99 10.97 21.46
C GLU A 418 28.63 10.45 21.79
N GLU A 419 28.04 10.88 22.91
CA GLU A 419 26.68 10.50 23.28
C GLU A 419 25.68 11.16 22.35
N ALA A 420 24.89 10.35 21.63
CA ALA A 420 23.82 10.79 20.75
C ALA A 420 22.47 10.82 21.48
N SER A 421 22.30 9.90 22.46
CA SER A 421 21.14 9.81 23.36
C SER A 421 21.55 9.06 24.65
N PRO A 422 20.66 8.99 25.65
CA PRO A 422 20.92 8.16 26.83
C PRO A 422 21.23 6.69 26.51
N THR A 423 20.72 6.18 25.40
CA THR A 423 20.85 4.78 24.96
C THR A 423 21.82 4.56 23.82
N ASP A 424 22.27 5.63 23.14
CA ASP A 424 23.03 5.53 21.90
C ASP A 424 24.25 6.42 21.91
N VAL A 425 25.29 5.99 21.19
CA VAL A 425 26.51 6.75 20.89
C VAL A 425 26.69 6.83 19.38
N ARG A 426 27.50 7.77 18.91
CA ARG A 426 27.91 7.85 17.49
C ARG A 426 29.41 8.13 17.39
N ILE A 427 29.99 7.74 16.26
CA ILE A 427 31.34 8.10 15.92
C ILE A 427 31.39 9.62 15.69
N LYS A 428 32.32 10.34 16.31
CA LYS A 428 32.43 11.77 16.10
C LYS A 428 32.72 12.13 14.64
N PRO A 429 32.05 13.14 14.10
CA PRO A 429 32.35 13.60 12.74
C PRO A 429 33.83 13.89 12.57
N ASN A 430 34.43 13.45 11.47
CA ASN A 430 35.86 13.62 11.12
C ASN A 430 36.89 12.84 11.98
N VAL A 431 36.44 11.85 12.76
CA VAL A 431 37.38 10.93 13.41
C VAL A 431 37.62 9.74 12.46
N ALA A 432 38.86 9.60 12.03
CA ALA A 432 39.29 8.37 11.37
C ALA A 432 39.38 7.24 12.40
N LEU A 433 38.80 6.09 12.10
CA LEU A 433 38.93 4.89 12.94
C LEU A 433 40.33 4.32 12.73
N ASP A 434 41.32 4.89 13.46
CA ASP A 434 42.66 4.37 13.47
C ASP A 434 42.73 3.11 14.33
N GLU A 435 42.98 1.97 13.70
CA GLU A 435 43.02 0.67 14.34
C GLU A 435 44.02 0.57 15.46
N ASP A 436 45.23 1.15 15.25
CA ASP A 436 46.28 1.14 16.25
C ASP A 436 45.92 2.01 17.48
N PHE A 437 45.25 3.13 17.25
CA PHE A 437 44.75 3.99 18.29
C PHE A 437 43.65 3.31 19.11
N ILE A 438 42.64 2.71 18.44
CA ILE A 438 41.53 1.99 19.13
C ILE A 438 42.05 0.79 19.91
N ARG A 439 43.01 0.04 19.37
CA ARG A 439 43.66 -1.09 20.03
C ARG A 439 44.41 -0.65 21.30
N LYS A 440 44.97 0.55 21.25
CA LYS A 440 45.76 1.16 22.35
C LYS A 440 44.89 1.62 23.52
N ILE A 441 43.72 2.19 23.24
CA ILE A 441 42.84 2.78 24.26
C ILE A 441 41.88 1.76 24.87
N THR A 442 41.46 0.73 24.13
CA THR A 442 40.39 -0.17 24.58
C THR A 442 40.90 -1.39 25.36
N LYS A 443 42.14 -1.81 25.19
CA LYS A 443 42.75 -2.99 25.88
C LYS A 443 41.87 -4.23 25.85
N GLY A 444 40.96 -4.35 24.90
CA GLY A 444 39.92 -5.37 24.79
C GLY A 444 39.99 -6.21 23.53
N ASP A 445 38.90 -6.91 23.23
CA ASP A 445 38.76 -7.78 22.07
C ASP A 445 38.55 -6.91 20.82
N PHE A 446 39.66 -6.52 20.18
CA PHE A 446 39.70 -5.56 19.10
C PHE A 446 38.74 -5.88 17.94
N ASP A 447 38.72 -7.15 17.52
CA ASP A 447 37.89 -7.56 16.38
C ASP A 447 36.39 -7.38 16.67
N LYS A 448 35.97 -7.64 17.91
CA LYS A 448 34.59 -7.39 18.35
C LYS A 448 34.28 -5.90 18.43
N ILE A 449 35.24 -5.08 18.93
CA ILE A 449 35.08 -3.62 19.01
C ILE A 449 34.93 -3.05 17.59
N MET A 450 35.80 -3.45 16.66
CA MET A 450 35.71 -3.02 15.27
C MET A 450 34.41 -3.45 14.61
N SER A 451 33.90 -4.66 14.90
CA SER A 451 32.61 -5.12 14.37
C SER A 451 31.41 -4.33 14.92
N VAL A 452 31.54 -3.68 16.07
CA VAL A 452 30.51 -2.79 16.62
C VAL A 452 30.61 -1.38 16.04
N LEU A 453 31.85 -0.90 15.74
CA LEU A 453 32.11 0.44 15.20
C LEU A 453 31.90 0.53 13.69
N GLN A 454 32.00 -0.58 12.95
CA GLN A 454 31.71 -0.69 11.52
C GLN A 454 30.24 -1.01 11.27
#